data_a59fafce550d39dfd21aabd9290e605d
#
_entry.id   a59fafce550d39dfd21aabd9290e605d
#
_cell.length_a   1.000
_cell.length_b   1.000
_cell.length_c   1.000
_cell.angle_alpha   90.00
_cell.angle_beta   90.00
_cell.angle_gamma   90.00
#
_symmetry.space_group_name_H-M   'P 1'
#
loop_
_entity.id
_entity.type
_entity.pdbx_description
1 polymer ?
#
loop_
_entity_poly.entity_id
_entity_poly.type
_entity_poly.pdbx_seq_one_letter_code
_entity_poly.pdbx_strand_id
1 'polypeptide(L)'
;MLHAAIGLVAKQIAKLRGNETGRISIDTDQAGLFPGTVALPSVDGKHMGQFPIVLPNLGVDVDKKCVDENPLTYRSWAIYPTKGPKIWYQWLGSLHTESFLRAYGVDPDTPVKDRDEAWELLKGVVSQYSARELEQINMEHGFCGQTCYTPAEWRQTTMSRVLAKRPLVDWEQAPLTSDIPATPFPKTSDKRPLAGIKVIELARVIAGPALASHLAALGADVIKVQSPNLPDLQVCGPQTRCASMH
;
A
#
# COMPACT_ATOMS: atom_id res chain seq x y z
N MET A 1 6.19 -19.53 1.65
CA MET A 1 6.54 -19.36 3.09
C MET A 1 5.50 -18.53 3.84
N LEU A 2 5.17 -17.31 3.41
CA LEU A 2 4.24 -16.43 4.13
C LEU A 2 2.87 -17.08 4.41
N HIS A 3 2.23 -17.66 3.40
CA HIS A 3 0.94 -18.36 3.56
C HIS A 3 1.02 -19.57 4.52
N ALA A 4 2.18 -20.25 4.58
CA ALA A 4 2.37 -21.31 5.55
C ALA A 4 2.40 -20.76 6.98
N ALA A 5 3.08 -19.64 7.21
CA ALA A 5 3.11 -18.97 8.50
C ALA A 5 1.70 -18.50 8.92
N ILE A 6 0.94 -17.87 8.01
CA ILE A 6 -0.45 -17.47 8.25
C ILE A 6 -1.30 -18.68 8.63
N GLY A 7 -1.20 -19.80 7.88
CA GLY A 7 -1.94 -21.01 8.14
C GLY A 7 -1.61 -21.63 9.51
N LEU A 8 -0.34 -21.62 9.91
CA LEU A 8 0.10 -22.12 11.22
C LEU A 8 -0.46 -21.27 12.36
N VAL A 9 -0.37 -19.93 12.25
CA VAL A 9 -0.91 -19.02 13.27
C VAL A 9 -2.43 -19.16 13.37
N ALA A 10 -3.13 -19.17 12.22
CA ALA A 10 -4.58 -19.36 12.18
C ALA A 10 -5.01 -20.67 12.84
N LYS A 11 -4.26 -21.74 12.59
CA LYS A 11 -4.50 -23.04 13.24
C LYS A 11 -4.31 -22.97 14.74
N GLN A 12 -3.30 -22.27 15.24
CA GLN A 12 -3.07 -22.10 16.68
C GLN A 12 -4.19 -21.29 17.34
N ILE A 13 -4.63 -20.19 16.70
CA ILE A 13 -5.75 -19.39 17.20
C ILE A 13 -7.02 -20.23 17.24
N ALA A 14 -7.33 -21.01 16.19
CA ALA A 14 -8.49 -21.90 16.17
C ALA A 14 -8.46 -22.91 17.31
N LYS A 15 -7.30 -23.52 17.61
CA LYS A 15 -7.13 -24.41 18.76
C LYS A 15 -7.37 -23.71 20.10
N LEU A 16 -6.84 -22.50 20.29
CA LEU A 16 -7.08 -21.69 21.49
C LEU A 16 -8.56 -21.38 21.72
N ARG A 17 -9.34 -21.35 20.64
CA ARG A 17 -10.81 -21.19 20.66
C ARG A 17 -11.56 -22.51 20.88
N GLY A 18 -10.85 -23.63 21.06
CA GLY A 18 -11.45 -24.94 21.20
C GLY A 18 -12.00 -25.56 19.92
N ASN A 19 -11.61 -25.01 18.75
CA ASN A 19 -12.04 -25.55 17.48
C ASN A 19 -11.14 -26.72 17.03
N GLU A 20 -11.73 -27.75 16.47
CA GLU A 20 -10.97 -28.77 15.75
C GLU A 20 -10.30 -28.21 14.51
N THR A 21 -9.08 -28.62 14.26
CA THR A 21 -8.28 -28.12 13.14
C THR A 21 -7.76 -29.27 12.29
N GLY A 22 -8.01 -29.17 10.99
CA GLY A 22 -7.53 -30.14 10.00
C GLY A 22 -6.08 -29.88 9.54
N ARG A 23 -5.74 -30.51 8.43
CA ARG A 23 -4.47 -30.32 7.73
C ARG A 23 -4.44 -28.92 7.07
N ILE A 24 -3.26 -28.27 7.11
CA ILE A 24 -3.01 -27.08 6.32
C ILE A 24 -2.56 -27.53 4.92
N SER A 25 -3.25 -27.04 3.89
CA SER A 25 -2.88 -27.22 2.49
C SER A 25 -2.60 -25.86 1.88
N ILE A 26 -1.56 -25.76 1.08
CA ILE A 26 -1.18 -24.52 0.39
C ILE A 26 -1.04 -24.84 -1.09
N ASP A 27 -1.84 -24.17 -1.88
CA ASP A 27 -1.69 -24.14 -3.31
C ASP A 27 -0.62 -23.13 -3.69
N THR A 28 0.45 -23.58 -4.34
CA THR A 28 1.60 -22.74 -4.67
C THR A 28 1.29 -21.73 -5.79
N ASP A 29 0.37 -22.06 -6.68
CA ASP A 29 -0.04 -21.18 -7.78
C ASP A 29 -0.88 -20.03 -7.23
N GLN A 30 -1.87 -20.33 -6.35
CA GLN A 30 -2.63 -19.29 -5.64
C GLN A 30 -1.73 -18.41 -4.76
N ALA A 31 -0.80 -19.03 -4.05
CA ALA A 31 0.15 -18.27 -3.23
C ALA A 31 1.09 -17.40 -4.06
N GLY A 32 1.43 -17.82 -5.28
CA GLY A 32 2.22 -17.05 -6.24
C GLY A 32 1.45 -15.88 -6.84
N LEU A 33 0.13 -16.03 -7.03
CA LEU A 33 -0.75 -14.97 -7.54
C LEU A 33 -1.10 -13.91 -6.47
N PHE A 34 -0.85 -14.20 -5.21
CA PHE A 34 -1.23 -13.32 -4.10
C PHE A 34 -0.74 -11.86 -4.24
N PRO A 35 0.50 -11.55 -4.67
CA PRO A 35 0.92 -10.17 -4.90
C PRO A 35 0.10 -9.44 -5.96
N GLY A 36 -0.54 -10.17 -6.86
CA GLY A 36 -1.42 -9.65 -7.92
C GLY A 36 -2.89 -9.52 -7.52
N THR A 37 -3.26 -9.80 -6.26
CA THR A 37 -4.66 -9.79 -5.81
C THR A 37 -5.36 -8.45 -5.98
N VAL A 38 -4.62 -7.35 -6.02
CA VAL A 38 -5.16 -6.01 -6.31
C VAL A 38 -5.73 -5.90 -7.73
N ALA A 39 -5.28 -6.73 -8.65
CA ALA A 39 -5.73 -6.77 -10.04
C ALA A 39 -6.74 -7.90 -10.34
N LEU A 40 -6.98 -8.80 -9.38
CA LEU A 40 -7.88 -9.95 -9.55
C LEU A 40 -9.38 -9.67 -9.32
N PRO A 41 -9.78 -8.65 -8.51
CA PRO A 41 -11.21 -8.41 -8.28
C PRO A 41 -11.95 -8.18 -9.58
N SER A 42 -13.14 -8.77 -9.65
CA SER A 42 -14.08 -8.55 -10.75
C SER A 42 -15.44 -8.16 -10.19
N VAL A 43 -16.16 -7.33 -10.93
CA VAL A 43 -17.54 -6.93 -10.62
C VAL A 43 -18.38 -7.31 -11.81
N ASP A 44 -19.43 -8.08 -11.59
CA ASP A 44 -20.30 -8.62 -12.65
C ASP A 44 -19.51 -9.34 -13.76
N GLY A 45 -18.48 -10.09 -13.39
CA GLY A 45 -17.63 -10.84 -14.32
C GLY A 45 -16.63 -10.00 -15.13
N LYS A 46 -16.55 -8.69 -14.89
CA LYS A 46 -15.60 -7.79 -15.54
C LYS A 46 -14.42 -7.51 -14.63
N HIS A 47 -13.21 -7.58 -15.16
CA HIS A 47 -11.99 -7.20 -14.43
C HIS A 47 -11.90 -5.69 -14.21
N MET A 48 -11.19 -5.29 -13.16
CA MET A 48 -11.02 -3.87 -12.80
C MET A 48 -10.55 -3.00 -13.97
N GLY A 49 -9.64 -3.47 -14.81
CA GLY A 49 -9.18 -2.74 -16.00
C GLY A 49 -10.21 -2.58 -17.12
N GLN A 50 -11.38 -3.19 -17.01
CA GLN A 50 -12.49 -3.06 -17.97
C GLN A 50 -13.55 -2.04 -17.53
N PHE A 51 -13.42 -1.51 -16.33
CA PHE A 51 -14.30 -0.46 -15.87
C PHE A 51 -13.72 0.89 -16.31
N PRO A 52 -14.49 1.74 -17.01
CA PRO A 52 -14.12 3.13 -17.12
C PRO A 52 -14.03 3.67 -15.70
N ILE A 53 -12.98 4.41 -15.40
CA ILE A 53 -12.85 5.10 -14.13
C ILE A 53 -13.92 6.18 -14.09
N VAL A 54 -15.09 5.83 -13.59
CA VAL A 54 -16.24 6.73 -13.51
C VAL A 54 -16.27 7.30 -12.11
N LEU A 55 -15.69 8.48 -11.94
CA LEU A 55 -15.76 9.25 -10.70
C LEU A 55 -16.84 10.35 -10.65
N PRO A 56 -17.79 10.50 -11.61
CA PRO A 56 -18.58 11.74 -11.66
C PRO A 56 -19.59 11.90 -10.54
N ASN A 57 -19.91 10.89 -9.74
CA ASN A 57 -21.14 10.93 -8.93
C ASN A 57 -20.95 10.86 -7.42
N LEU A 58 -19.74 11.00 -6.90
CA LEU A 58 -19.51 10.83 -5.45
C LEU A 58 -19.47 12.12 -4.65
N GLY A 59 -19.54 13.30 -5.30
CA GLY A 59 -19.43 14.58 -4.60
C GLY A 59 -18.08 14.79 -3.89
N VAL A 60 -17.17 13.85 -4.04
CA VAL A 60 -15.80 13.95 -3.59
C VAL A 60 -15.03 14.53 -4.75
N ASP A 61 -14.43 15.70 -4.56
CA ASP A 61 -13.45 16.27 -5.48
C ASP A 61 -12.17 15.41 -5.38
N VAL A 62 -12.30 14.15 -5.79
CA VAL A 62 -11.16 13.29 -5.98
C VAL A 62 -10.38 13.95 -7.08
N ASP A 63 -9.12 14.22 -6.82
CA ASP A 63 -8.16 14.79 -7.76
C ASP A 63 -8.59 14.49 -9.21
N LYS A 64 -9.13 15.50 -9.91
CA LYS A 64 -9.78 15.35 -11.23
C LYS A 64 -8.88 14.72 -12.28
N LYS A 65 -7.65 14.43 -11.88
CA LYS A 65 -6.58 13.89 -12.70
C LYS A 65 -6.27 12.48 -12.22
N CYS A 66 -7.12 11.52 -12.60
CA CYS A 66 -6.81 10.12 -12.41
C CYS A 66 -5.39 9.83 -12.94
N VAL A 67 -4.64 9.02 -12.21
CA VAL A 67 -3.25 8.66 -12.54
C VAL A 67 -3.09 8.23 -13.99
N ASP A 68 -4.10 7.59 -14.58
CA ASP A 68 -4.05 7.11 -15.96
C ASP A 68 -4.36 8.17 -17.01
N GLU A 69 -5.02 9.29 -16.65
CA GLU A 69 -5.47 10.30 -17.59
C GLU A 69 -4.53 11.51 -17.70
N ASN A 70 -3.76 11.79 -16.65
CA ASN A 70 -2.80 12.90 -16.64
C ASN A 70 -1.36 12.39 -16.79
N PRO A 71 -0.68 12.71 -17.90
CA PRO A 71 0.69 12.25 -18.14
C PRO A 71 1.69 12.71 -17.08
N LEU A 72 1.56 13.93 -16.51
CA LEU A 72 2.43 14.42 -15.44
C LEU A 72 2.21 13.60 -14.15
N THR A 73 0.95 13.37 -13.77
CA THR A 73 0.61 12.53 -12.63
C THR A 73 1.18 11.13 -12.81
N TYR A 74 0.99 10.52 -13.97
CA TYR A 74 1.53 9.20 -14.28
C TYR A 74 3.06 9.16 -14.16
N ARG A 75 3.75 10.15 -14.72
CA ARG A 75 5.21 10.21 -14.71
C ARG A 75 5.80 10.72 -13.40
N SER A 76 5.01 11.27 -12.49
CA SER A 76 5.49 11.55 -11.13
C SER A 76 5.86 10.28 -10.35
N TRP A 77 5.52 9.10 -10.89
CA TRP A 77 5.85 7.77 -10.34
C TRP A 77 6.85 7.06 -11.24
N ALA A 78 8.04 7.58 -11.33
CA ALA A 78 9.07 7.02 -12.22
C ALA A 78 10.47 7.12 -11.62
N ILE A 79 11.42 6.49 -12.30
CA ILE A 79 12.84 6.53 -11.95
C ILE A 79 13.54 7.51 -12.89
N TYR A 80 14.26 8.47 -12.33
CA TYR A 80 14.93 9.53 -13.05
C TYR A 80 16.43 9.58 -12.76
N PRO A 81 17.25 10.00 -13.74
CA PRO A 81 18.64 10.32 -13.47
C PRO A 81 18.72 11.60 -12.64
N THR A 82 19.64 11.63 -11.67
CA THR A 82 19.90 12.80 -10.84
C THR A 82 21.09 13.62 -11.37
N LYS A 83 21.36 14.75 -10.73
CA LYS A 83 22.57 15.53 -10.96
C LYS A 83 23.80 14.71 -10.55
N GLY A 84 24.47 14.16 -11.53
CA GLY A 84 25.69 13.36 -11.33
C GLY A 84 25.64 12.04 -12.09
N PRO A 85 26.81 11.46 -12.34
CA PRO A 85 26.91 10.27 -13.19
C PRO A 85 26.36 9.04 -12.47
N LYS A 86 25.50 8.30 -13.16
CA LYS A 86 25.02 6.96 -12.77
C LYS A 86 24.25 6.86 -11.46
N ILE A 87 23.70 7.95 -10.94
CA ILE A 87 22.82 7.93 -9.76
C ILE A 87 21.40 8.15 -10.24
N TRP A 88 20.52 7.24 -9.86
CA TRP A 88 19.09 7.26 -10.19
C TRP A 88 18.28 7.41 -8.92
N TYR A 89 17.14 8.04 -9.05
CA TYR A 89 16.23 8.27 -7.95
C TYR A 89 14.82 7.85 -8.34
N GLN A 90 14.19 7.04 -7.53
CA GLN A 90 12.77 6.74 -7.66
C GLN A 90 11.98 7.91 -7.08
N TRP A 91 11.32 8.62 -7.95
CA TRP A 91 10.43 9.71 -7.61
C TRP A 91 9.00 9.18 -7.45
N LEU A 92 8.30 9.57 -6.39
CA LEU A 92 6.97 9.05 -6.09
C LEU A 92 6.06 10.18 -5.63
N GLY A 93 5.27 10.72 -6.57
CA GLY A 93 4.33 11.80 -6.31
C GLY A 93 3.15 11.42 -5.41
N SER A 94 2.99 10.11 -5.12
CA SER A 94 1.94 9.62 -4.23
C SER A 94 0.52 10.07 -4.66
N LEU A 95 -0.42 10.05 -3.72
CA LEU A 95 -1.81 10.45 -3.95
C LEU A 95 -2.03 11.98 -3.91
N HIS A 96 -0.98 12.76 -3.71
CA HIS A 96 -0.98 14.23 -3.70
C HIS A 96 -0.01 14.79 -4.73
N THR A 97 -0.17 14.36 -5.98
CA THR A 97 0.75 14.69 -7.07
C THR A 97 0.89 16.19 -7.29
N GLU A 98 -0.17 16.97 -7.12
CA GLU A 98 -0.11 18.42 -7.33
C GLU A 98 0.84 19.11 -6.34
N SER A 99 0.70 18.84 -5.05
CA SER A 99 1.61 19.40 -4.03
C SER A 99 3.04 18.92 -4.22
N PHE A 100 3.21 17.68 -4.64
CA PHE A 100 4.51 17.11 -4.96
C PHE A 100 5.17 17.83 -6.14
N LEU A 101 4.47 18.01 -7.26
CA LEU A 101 4.99 18.71 -8.42
C LEU A 101 5.33 20.17 -8.10
N ARG A 102 4.45 20.88 -7.37
CA ARG A 102 4.69 22.27 -6.95
C ARG A 102 5.92 22.43 -6.04
N ALA A 103 6.20 21.46 -5.17
CA ALA A 103 7.39 21.49 -4.34
C ALA A 103 8.71 21.46 -5.16
N TYR A 104 8.64 20.91 -6.37
CA TYR A 104 9.75 20.89 -7.32
C TYR A 104 9.67 21.98 -8.39
N GLY A 105 8.77 22.96 -8.20
CA GLY A 105 8.61 24.09 -9.13
C GLY A 105 7.89 23.73 -10.45
N VAL A 106 7.20 22.59 -10.49
CA VAL A 106 6.41 22.17 -11.65
C VAL A 106 4.95 22.57 -11.44
N ASP A 107 4.37 23.30 -12.40
CA ASP A 107 2.93 23.54 -12.40
C ASP A 107 2.21 22.25 -12.82
N PRO A 108 1.32 21.69 -11.98
CA PRO A 108 0.55 20.50 -12.32
C PRO A 108 -0.32 20.64 -13.57
N ASP A 109 -0.65 21.88 -13.95
CA ASP A 109 -1.45 22.20 -15.12
C ASP A 109 -0.61 22.45 -16.38
N THR A 110 0.71 22.28 -16.30
CA THR A 110 1.58 22.40 -17.48
C THR A 110 1.09 21.46 -18.57
N PRO A 111 0.78 22.00 -19.76
CA PRO A 111 0.30 21.19 -20.86
C PRO A 111 1.43 20.29 -21.36
N VAL A 112 1.17 19.01 -21.43
CA VAL A 112 2.04 18.00 -22.02
C VAL A 112 1.21 17.10 -22.94
N LYS A 113 1.77 16.76 -24.08
CA LYS A 113 1.09 15.99 -25.12
C LYS A 113 0.83 14.55 -24.71
N ASP A 114 1.83 13.92 -24.14
CA ASP A 114 1.83 12.50 -23.79
C ASP A 114 2.79 12.20 -22.64
N ARG A 115 2.86 10.91 -22.30
CA ARG A 115 3.71 10.42 -21.20
C ARG A 115 5.22 10.57 -21.48
N ASP A 116 5.63 10.62 -22.71
CA ASP A 116 7.05 10.73 -23.06
C ASP A 116 7.50 12.19 -22.92
N GLU A 117 6.70 13.14 -23.34
CA GLU A 117 6.95 14.57 -23.11
C GLU A 117 6.94 14.88 -21.60
N ALA A 118 5.98 14.34 -20.85
CA ALA A 118 5.94 14.47 -19.40
C ALA A 118 7.21 13.91 -18.75
N TRP A 119 7.71 12.75 -19.22
CA TRP A 119 8.95 12.14 -18.69
C TRP A 119 10.17 13.01 -18.97
N GLU A 120 10.33 13.56 -20.19
CA GLU A 120 11.45 14.44 -20.51
C GLU A 120 11.41 15.74 -19.70
N LEU A 121 10.22 16.34 -19.51
CA LEU A 121 10.04 17.51 -18.65
C LEU A 121 10.50 17.21 -17.21
N LEU A 122 9.95 16.16 -16.60
CA LEU A 122 10.25 15.83 -15.22
C LEU A 122 11.69 15.33 -15.03
N LYS A 123 12.26 14.66 -16.01
CA LYS A 123 13.68 14.33 -16.05
C LYS A 123 14.55 15.58 -16.02
N GLY A 124 14.17 16.61 -16.79
CA GLY A 124 14.84 17.91 -16.78
C GLY A 124 14.83 18.54 -15.38
N VAL A 125 13.74 18.40 -14.63
CA VAL A 125 13.62 18.89 -13.27
C VAL A 125 14.50 18.08 -12.32
N VAL A 126 14.31 16.75 -12.28
CA VAL A 126 15.01 15.85 -11.33
C VAL A 126 16.53 15.89 -11.52
N SER A 127 17.00 15.98 -12.76
CA SER A 127 18.43 16.03 -13.06
C SER A 127 19.16 17.30 -12.57
N GLN A 128 18.43 18.30 -12.10
CA GLN A 128 19.02 19.49 -11.48
C GLN A 128 19.45 19.23 -10.02
N TYR A 129 18.91 18.19 -9.39
CA TYR A 129 19.13 17.85 -7.99
C TYR A 129 20.02 16.62 -7.85
N SER A 130 20.87 16.61 -6.83
CA SER A 130 21.50 15.38 -6.36
C SER A 130 20.47 14.50 -5.64
N ALA A 131 20.75 13.20 -5.54
CA ALA A 131 19.88 12.29 -4.79
C ALA A 131 19.67 12.74 -3.34
N ARG A 132 20.71 13.31 -2.71
CA ARG A 132 20.63 13.83 -1.34
C ARG A 132 19.69 15.04 -1.23
N GLU A 133 19.72 15.94 -2.18
CA GLU A 133 18.81 17.11 -2.22
C GLU A 133 17.37 16.64 -2.40
N LEU A 134 17.13 15.63 -3.27
CA LEU A 134 15.81 15.04 -3.46
C LEU A 134 15.29 14.37 -2.17
N GLU A 135 16.13 13.63 -1.46
CA GLU A 135 15.78 13.04 -0.17
C GLU A 135 15.45 14.10 0.88
N GLN A 136 16.21 15.19 0.90
CA GLN A 136 15.97 16.32 1.82
C GLN A 136 14.62 16.98 1.54
N ILE A 137 14.33 17.33 0.29
CA ILE A 137 13.05 17.93 -0.11
C ILE A 137 11.89 16.99 0.24
N ASN A 138 11.99 15.70 -0.09
CA ASN A 138 10.95 14.75 0.23
C ASN A 138 10.72 14.61 1.74
N MET A 139 11.77 14.63 2.54
CA MET A 139 11.67 14.57 4.00
C MET A 139 10.98 15.82 4.57
N GLU A 140 11.34 17.00 4.09
CA GLU A 140 10.77 18.28 4.56
C GLU A 140 9.29 18.41 4.24
N HIS A 141 8.85 17.86 3.10
CA HIS A 141 7.45 17.91 2.65
C HIS A 141 6.63 16.65 2.98
N GLY A 142 7.24 15.62 3.57
CA GLY A 142 6.57 14.34 3.85
C GLY A 142 6.25 13.53 2.59
N PHE A 143 7.03 13.71 1.54
CA PHE A 143 6.88 12.94 0.30
C PHE A 143 7.70 11.65 0.32
N CYS A 144 7.42 10.78 -0.64
CA CYS A 144 8.12 9.52 -0.83
C CYS A 144 9.12 9.61 -1.98
N GLY A 145 10.18 8.85 -1.86
CA GLY A 145 11.20 8.70 -2.89
C GLY A 145 12.42 7.98 -2.33
N GLN A 146 13.28 7.49 -3.20
CA GLN A 146 14.43 6.70 -2.77
C GLN A 146 15.54 6.75 -3.81
N THR A 147 16.76 6.90 -3.37
CA THR A 147 17.95 6.65 -4.20
C THR A 147 17.98 5.19 -4.65
N CYS A 148 18.17 4.95 -5.94
CA CYS A 148 18.29 3.61 -6.50
C CYS A 148 19.70 3.09 -6.26
N TYR A 149 19.87 2.27 -5.23
CA TYR A 149 21.13 1.63 -4.90
C TYR A 149 21.27 0.27 -5.58
N THR A 150 22.48 -0.06 -5.98
CA THR A 150 22.84 -1.46 -6.20
C THR A 150 22.84 -2.22 -4.86
N PRO A 151 22.72 -3.56 -4.85
CA PRO A 151 22.81 -4.32 -3.60
C PRO A 151 24.13 -4.10 -2.83
N ALA A 152 25.21 -3.81 -3.52
CA ALA A 152 26.51 -3.53 -2.91
C ALA A 152 26.52 -2.16 -2.22
N GLU A 153 26.00 -1.13 -2.88
CA GLU A 153 25.84 0.22 -2.30
C GLU A 153 24.87 0.24 -1.14
N TRP A 154 23.72 -0.46 -1.27
CA TRP A 154 22.76 -0.56 -0.21
C TRP A 154 23.38 -1.10 1.09
N ARG A 155 24.18 -2.18 1.00
CA ARG A 155 24.86 -2.76 2.17
C ARG A 155 25.80 -1.79 2.88
N GLN A 156 26.26 -0.73 2.19
CA GLN A 156 27.13 0.30 2.77
C GLN A 156 26.36 1.42 3.45
N THR A 157 25.04 1.51 3.24
CA THR A 157 24.21 2.53 3.89
C THR A 157 24.09 2.29 5.39
N THR A 158 23.88 3.36 6.16
CA THR A 158 23.62 3.26 7.59
C THR A 158 22.35 2.48 7.88
N MET A 159 21.30 2.68 7.07
CA MET A 159 20.03 1.96 7.19
C MET A 159 20.24 0.45 7.06
N SER A 160 20.92 0.00 6.01
CA SER A 160 21.20 -1.43 5.81
C SER A 160 21.97 -2.04 6.98
N ARG A 161 22.98 -1.33 7.48
CA ARG A 161 23.78 -1.81 8.64
C ARG A 161 22.96 -1.93 9.93
N VAL A 162 21.99 -1.05 10.14
CA VAL A 162 21.09 -1.13 11.29
C VAL A 162 20.11 -2.28 11.13
N LEU A 163 19.47 -2.38 9.95
CA LEU A 163 18.48 -3.42 9.67
C LEU A 163 19.10 -4.83 9.66
N ALA A 164 20.33 -4.99 9.20
CA ALA A 164 21.02 -6.29 9.21
C ALA A 164 21.23 -6.88 10.62
N LYS A 165 21.12 -6.07 11.66
CA LYS A 165 21.25 -6.51 13.07
C LYS A 165 19.90 -6.84 13.71
N ARG A 166 18.79 -6.61 13.01
CA ARG A 166 17.44 -6.82 13.51
C ARG A 166 16.79 -8.03 12.85
N PRO A 167 15.91 -8.73 13.55
CA PRO A 167 15.08 -9.77 12.92
C PRO A 167 14.09 -9.14 11.95
N LEU A 168 13.52 -9.95 11.05
CA LEU A 168 12.51 -9.50 10.09
C LEU A 168 11.26 -8.91 10.79
N VAL A 169 10.90 -9.49 11.93
CA VAL A 169 9.85 -8.98 12.82
C VAL A 169 10.48 -8.78 14.19
N ASP A 170 10.50 -7.54 14.65
CA ASP A 170 11.03 -7.16 15.95
C ASP A 170 9.87 -7.10 16.94
N TRP A 171 10.00 -7.82 18.04
CA TRP A 171 9.00 -7.89 19.10
C TRP A 171 9.54 -7.16 20.32
N GLU A 172 8.96 -6.03 20.63
CA GLU A 172 9.27 -5.30 21.84
C GLU A 172 8.08 -5.46 22.81
N GLN A 173 8.34 -6.06 23.95
CA GLN A 173 7.35 -6.14 25.00
C GLN A 173 7.36 -4.82 25.76
N ALA A 174 6.42 -3.94 25.43
CA ALA A 174 6.24 -2.71 26.20
C ALA A 174 5.88 -3.09 27.66
N PRO A 175 6.47 -2.39 28.67
CA PRO A 175 6.02 -2.56 30.04
C PRO A 175 4.52 -2.27 30.10
N LEU A 176 3.74 -3.25 30.54
CA LEU A 176 2.32 -3.04 30.78
C LEU A 176 2.19 -2.01 31.91
N THR A 177 1.70 -0.82 31.59
CA THR A 177 1.46 0.23 32.57
C THR A 177 0.23 -0.03 33.41
N SER A 178 -0.54 -1.07 33.08
CA SER A 178 -1.68 -1.56 33.84
C SER A 178 -1.82 -3.07 33.62
N ASP A 179 -2.20 -3.80 34.68
CA ASP A 179 -2.58 -5.20 34.61
C ASP A 179 -3.95 -5.37 33.92
N ILE A 180 -4.00 -5.03 32.62
CA ILE A 180 -5.21 -5.31 31.83
C ILE A 180 -5.19 -6.81 31.53
N PRO A 181 -6.13 -7.58 32.10
CA PRO A 181 -6.16 -9.01 31.85
C PRO A 181 -6.47 -9.27 30.37
N ALA A 182 -5.89 -10.35 29.85
CA ALA A 182 -6.19 -10.79 28.49
C ALA A 182 -7.70 -11.02 28.33
N THR A 183 -8.30 -10.34 27.37
CA THR A 183 -9.72 -10.53 27.07
C THR A 183 -9.92 -11.86 26.35
N PRO A 184 -10.80 -12.74 26.81
CA PRO A 184 -11.11 -13.99 26.13
C PRO A 184 -11.63 -13.74 24.72
N PHE A 185 -11.40 -14.69 23.81
CA PHE A 185 -12.01 -14.62 22.49
C PHE A 185 -13.54 -14.57 22.58
N PRO A 186 -14.21 -13.74 21.73
CA PRO A 186 -15.66 -13.69 21.70
C PRO A 186 -16.28 -15.04 21.39
N LYS A 187 -17.36 -15.39 22.09
CA LYS A 187 -18.13 -16.60 21.79
C LYS A 187 -18.97 -16.35 20.54
N THR A 188 -18.87 -17.21 19.53
CA THR A 188 -19.61 -17.13 18.27
C THR A 188 -19.84 -18.54 17.70
N SER A 189 -20.85 -18.69 16.88
CA SER A 189 -21.11 -19.91 16.10
C SER A 189 -20.16 -20.04 14.90
N ASP A 190 -19.57 -18.95 14.44
CA ASP A 190 -18.57 -18.95 13.38
C ASP A 190 -17.27 -19.60 13.88
N LYS A 191 -16.78 -20.59 13.14
CA LYS A 191 -15.58 -21.36 13.48
C LYS A 191 -14.28 -20.78 12.95
N ARG A 192 -14.36 -19.67 12.19
CA ARG A 192 -13.15 -19.01 11.66
C ARG A 192 -12.27 -18.48 12.81
N PRO A 193 -10.94 -18.47 12.64
CA PRO A 193 -10.00 -18.14 13.73
C PRO A 193 -10.25 -16.78 14.41
N LEU A 194 -10.61 -15.76 13.64
CA LEU A 194 -10.80 -14.40 14.13
C LEU A 194 -12.28 -13.98 14.26
N ALA A 195 -13.21 -14.94 14.23
CA ALA A 195 -14.64 -14.63 14.32
C ALA A 195 -14.97 -13.83 15.59
N GLY A 196 -15.74 -12.76 15.44
CA GLY A 196 -16.13 -11.85 16.50
C GLY A 196 -15.05 -10.83 16.95
N ILE A 197 -13.86 -10.88 16.35
CA ILE A 197 -12.83 -9.85 16.54
C ILE A 197 -13.18 -8.65 15.66
N LYS A 198 -13.21 -7.45 16.25
CA LYS A 198 -13.44 -6.19 15.53
C LYS A 198 -12.11 -5.53 15.19
N VAL A 199 -11.96 -5.13 13.94
CA VAL A 199 -10.75 -4.47 13.41
C VAL A 199 -11.15 -3.14 12.77
N ILE A 200 -10.44 -2.08 13.11
CA ILE A 200 -10.58 -0.78 12.44
C ILE A 200 -9.41 -0.62 11.48
N GLU A 201 -9.71 -0.43 10.21
CA GLU A 201 -8.74 -0.16 9.18
C GLU A 201 -8.65 1.35 8.91
N LEU A 202 -7.50 1.95 9.21
CA LEU A 202 -7.16 3.35 8.91
C LEU A 202 -6.00 3.37 7.89
N ALA A 203 -6.22 2.76 6.74
CA ALA A 203 -5.16 2.54 5.77
C ALA A 203 -5.59 2.89 4.35
N ARG A 204 -4.59 3.09 3.49
CA ARG A 204 -4.77 3.46 2.07
C ARG A 204 -3.91 2.58 1.18
N VAL A 205 -4.27 2.53 -0.09
CA VAL A 205 -3.55 1.92 -1.21
C VAL A 205 -3.53 0.39 -1.12
N ILE A 206 -2.46 -0.25 -0.67
CA ILE A 206 -2.29 -1.70 -0.81
C ILE A 206 -2.02 -2.39 0.53
N ALA A 207 -0.96 -2.03 1.24
CA ALA A 207 -0.45 -2.83 2.35
C ALA A 207 -1.44 -2.99 3.50
N GLY A 208 -2.01 -1.89 4.00
CA GLY A 208 -3.02 -1.93 5.07
C GLY A 208 -4.32 -2.61 4.61
N PRO A 209 -4.91 -2.24 3.46
CA PRO A 209 -6.09 -2.92 2.93
C PRO A 209 -5.90 -4.42 2.70
N ALA A 210 -4.74 -4.85 2.20
CA ALA A 210 -4.44 -6.27 2.04
C ALA A 210 -4.40 -7.01 3.39
N LEU A 211 -3.79 -6.40 4.41
CA LEU A 211 -3.79 -6.93 5.77
C LEU A 211 -5.21 -7.06 6.31
N ALA A 212 -6.01 -6.01 6.19
CA ALA A 212 -7.39 -6.00 6.66
C ALA A 212 -8.26 -7.05 5.95
N SER A 213 -8.09 -7.22 4.63
CA SER A 213 -8.75 -8.26 3.86
C SER A 213 -8.40 -9.67 4.34
N HIS A 214 -7.14 -9.92 4.71
CA HIS A 214 -6.74 -11.19 5.30
C HIS A 214 -7.39 -11.45 6.66
N LEU A 215 -7.44 -10.43 7.51
CA LEU A 215 -8.10 -10.55 8.81
C LEU A 215 -9.60 -10.84 8.64
N ALA A 216 -10.25 -10.19 7.67
CA ALA A 216 -11.65 -10.46 7.32
C ALA A 216 -11.85 -11.90 6.81
N ALA A 217 -10.97 -12.38 5.94
CA ALA A 217 -11.01 -13.76 5.43
C ALA A 217 -10.87 -14.78 6.58
N LEU A 218 -10.12 -14.45 7.62
CA LEU A 218 -9.98 -15.26 8.83
C LEU A 218 -11.16 -15.08 9.81
N GLY A 219 -12.15 -14.25 9.50
CA GLY A 219 -13.40 -14.12 10.26
C GLY A 219 -13.53 -12.85 11.08
N ALA A 220 -12.60 -11.91 11.00
CA ALA A 220 -12.72 -10.64 11.70
C ALA A 220 -13.80 -9.73 11.06
N ASP A 221 -14.47 -8.94 11.89
CA ASP A 221 -15.35 -7.86 11.46
C ASP A 221 -14.49 -6.62 11.20
N VAL A 222 -14.21 -6.31 9.94
CA VAL A 222 -13.33 -5.21 9.56
C VAL A 222 -14.17 -3.99 9.16
N ILE A 223 -13.90 -2.86 9.83
CA ILE A 223 -14.50 -1.56 9.53
C ILE A 223 -13.42 -0.68 8.90
N LYS A 224 -13.56 -0.38 7.61
CA LYS A 224 -12.67 0.55 6.91
C LYS A 224 -13.15 1.98 7.11
N VAL A 225 -12.27 2.83 7.62
CA VAL A 225 -12.50 4.27 7.77
C VAL A 225 -11.69 5.01 6.72
N GLN A 226 -12.35 5.85 5.95
CA GLN A 226 -11.74 6.68 4.90
C GLN A 226 -11.94 8.16 5.22
N SER A 227 -10.96 8.98 4.81
CA SER A 227 -11.08 10.45 4.88
C SER A 227 -11.47 11.00 3.51
N PRO A 228 -12.44 11.92 3.43
CA PRO A 228 -12.77 12.59 2.18
C PRO A 228 -11.61 13.45 1.65
N ASN A 229 -10.74 13.93 2.55
CA ASN A 229 -9.57 14.74 2.18
C ASN A 229 -8.36 13.90 1.76
N LEU A 230 -8.40 12.60 2.01
CA LEU A 230 -7.34 11.64 1.69
C LEU A 230 -7.98 10.39 1.06
N PRO A 231 -8.53 10.49 -0.14
CA PRO A 231 -9.21 9.39 -0.79
C PRO A 231 -8.23 8.23 -1.04
N ASP A 232 -8.76 7.01 -0.99
CA ASP A 232 -8.02 5.82 -1.38
C ASP A 232 -8.14 5.61 -2.90
N LEU A 233 -7.17 4.94 -3.51
CA LEU A 233 -7.23 4.53 -4.93
C LEU A 233 -8.46 3.66 -5.25
N GLN A 234 -9.01 2.95 -4.27
CA GLN A 234 -10.26 2.19 -4.43
C GLN A 234 -11.48 3.07 -4.72
N VAL A 235 -11.41 4.36 -4.44
CA VAL A 235 -12.46 5.32 -4.79
C VAL A 235 -12.42 5.66 -6.28
N CYS A 236 -11.31 5.40 -6.95
CA CYS A 236 -11.15 5.57 -8.39
C CYS A 236 -11.73 4.41 -9.22
N GLY A 237 -12.24 3.37 -8.59
CA GLY A 237 -12.94 2.26 -9.22
C GLY A 237 -14.46 2.34 -9.01
N PRO A 238 -15.25 1.55 -9.76
CA PRO A 238 -16.66 1.40 -9.48
C PRO A 238 -16.80 0.97 -8.01
N GLN A 239 -17.63 1.70 -7.25
CA GLN A 239 -17.83 1.40 -5.85
C GLN A 239 -18.27 -0.05 -5.68
N THR A 240 -17.34 -0.92 -5.42
CA THR A 240 -17.67 -2.09 -4.65
C THR A 240 -17.98 -1.56 -3.25
N ARG A 241 -19.26 -1.30 -2.96
CA ARG A 241 -19.70 -1.48 -1.59
C ARG A 241 -19.11 -2.82 -1.21
N CYS A 242 -18.21 -2.85 -0.24
CA CYS A 242 -17.97 -4.05 0.50
C CYS A 242 -19.34 -4.41 1.10
N ALA A 243 -20.18 -5.06 0.28
CA ALA A 243 -21.28 -5.80 0.79
C ALA A 243 -20.60 -6.78 1.74
N SER A 244 -20.90 -6.65 3.01
CA SER A 244 -20.61 -7.65 4.01
C SER A 244 -20.83 -9.00 3.34
N MET A 245 -19.72 -9.70 3.03
CA MET A 245 -19.82 -11.08 2.64
C MET A 245 -20.32 -11.82 3.90
N HIS A 246 -21.61 -12.06 3.92
CA HIS A 246 -22.25 -12.94 4.88
C HIS A 246 -21.84 -14.39 4.58
#